data_303fb08a18b43f67f0675f736ef0b89b
#
_entry.id   303fb08a18b43f67f0675f736ef0b89b
#
_cell.length_a   1.000
_cell.length_b   1.000
_cell.length_c   1.000
_cell.angle_alpha   90.00
_cell.angle_beta   90.00
_cell.angle_gamma   90.00
#
_symmetry.space_group_name_H-M   'P 1'
#
loop_
_entity.id
_entity.type
_entity.pdbx_description
1 polymer ?
#
loop_
_entity_poly.entity_id
_entity_poly.type
_entity_poly.pdbx_seq_one_letter_code
_entity_poly.pdbx_strand_id
1 'polypeptide(L)'
;MNYGNIKKCDIADGPGVRVSLFVSGCRHHCKGCFNEETWNFNYGQPYTEETEAEILNSLDSNFIQGFTLLGGEPFEPENQVELVKLLKKVRETYPKKDIWCYSGYLFDRDMIPGGCVHTNVTDEMLSYIDVLVDGEFKEALKDVTLVFRGSQNQRIINVQAVSYTNLRAHETKAN
;
A
#
# COMPACT_ATOMS: atom_id res chain seq x y z
N MET A 1 -9.64 12.06 -3.02
CA MET A 1 -8.34 11.74 -2.41
C MET A 1 -7.30 12.77 -2.81
N ASN A 2 -6.39 13.14 -1.90
CA ASN A 2 -5.21 13.92 -2.19
C ASN A 2 -3.94 13.05 -2.10
N TYR A 3 -2.85 13.54 -2.65
CA TYR A 3 -1.54 12.89 -2.55
C TYR A 3 -0.45 13.94 -2.34
N GLY A 4 0.60 13.55 -1.60
CA GLY A 4 1.72 14.45 -1.27
C GLY A 4 2.83 14.42 -2.32
N ASN A 5 3.09 13.28 -2.92
CA ASN A 5 4.20 13.13 -3.86
C ASN A 5 4.04 11.92 -4.78
N ILE A 6 4.68 11.98 -5.95
CA ILE A 6 4.93 10.85 -6.84
C ILE A 6 6.44 10.80 -7.08
N LYS A 7 7.09 9.72 -6.69
CA LYS A 7 8.49 9.46 -7.03
C LYS A 7 8.55 8.51 -8.23
N LYS A 8 9.17 8.96 -9.32
CA LYS A 8 9.23 8.18 -10.57
C LYS A 8 10.41 7.20 -10.64
N CYS A 9 11.40 7.37 -9.76
CA CYS A 9 12.59 6.53 -9.66
C CYS A 9 12.96 6.32 -8.19
N ASP A 10 12.06 5.67 -7.45
CA ASP A 10 12.25 5.38 -6.03
C ASP A 10 13.03 4.08 -5.84
N ILE A 11 14.05 4.10 -5.00
CA ILE A 11 14.90 2.95 -4.65
C ILE A 11 14.77 2.55 -3.17
N ALA A 12 13.98 3.26 -2.39
CA ALA A 12 13.89 3.09 -0.94
C ALA A 12 12.72 2.21 -0.48
N ASP A 13 11.64 2.23 -1.23
CA ASP A 13 10.34 1.70 -0.78
C ASP A 13 9.95 0.40 -1.50
N GLY A 14 10.87 -0.54 -1.54
CA GLY A 14 10.74 -1.85 -2.15
C GLY A 14 11.93 -2.18 -3.06
N PRO A 15 12.02 -3.42 -3.59
CA PRO A 15 13.15 -3.84 -4.40
C PRO A 15 13.15 -3.19 -5.78
N GLY A 16 14.34 -2.93 -6.29
CA GLY A 16 14.56 -2.33 -7.60
C GLY A 16 14.22 -0.84 -7.67
N VAL A 17 14.07 -0.33 -8.89
CA VAL A 17 13.61 1.03 -9.14
C VAL A 17 12.10 1.02 -9.32
N ARG A 18 11.39 1.90 -8.62
CA ARG A 18 9.94 1.86 -8.52
C ARG A 18 9.30 3.23 -8.79
N VAL A 19 8.05 3.20 -9.18
CA VAL A 19 7.18 4.38 -9.11
C VAL A 19 6.43 4.30 -7.80
N SER A 20 6.49 5.34 -6.98
CA SER A 20 5.86 5.37 -5.66
C SER A 20 4.88 6.54 -5.54
N LEU A 21 3.67 6.25 -5.08
CA LEU A 21 2.63 7.23 -4.78
C LEU A 21 2.50 7.40 -3.27
N PHE A 22 2.68 8.62 -2.79
CA PHE A 22 2.51 9.01 -1.39
C PHE A 22 1.14 9.66 -1.21
N VAL A 23 0.17 8.89 -0.73
CA VAL A 23 -1.19 9.40 -0.50
C VAL A 23 -1.27 10.30 0.74
N SER A 24 -2.31 11.13 0.82
CA SER A 24 -2.59 11.98 1.98
C SER A 24 -3.76 11.41 2.79
N GLY A 25 -3.74 11.66 4.10
CA GLY A 25 -4.72 11.16 5.05
C GLY A 25 -4.20 9.95 5.83
N CYS A 26 -4.07 10.12 7.15
CA CYS A 26 -3.65 9.05 8.06
C CYS A 26 -4.15 9.36 9.47
N ARG A 27 -4.86 8.43 10.08
CA ARG A 27 -5.37 8.55 11.45
C ARG A 27 -4.44 7.95 12.51
N HIS A 28 -3.36 7.28 12.10
CA HIS A 28 -2.43 6.63 13.04
C HIS A 28 -1.65 7.64 13.88
N HIS A 29 -1.14 8.71 13.28
CA HIS A 29 -0.33 9.75 13.93
C HIS A 29 0.84 9.16 14.75
N CYS A 30 1.58 8.25 14.12
CA CYS A 30 2.71 7.57 14.78
C CYS A 30 3.78 8.55 15.23
N LYS A 31 4.23 8.41 16.47
CA LYS A 31 5.35 9.21 16.97
C LYS A 31 6.61 8.92 16.14
N GLY A 32 7.26 9.99 15.66
CA GLY A 32 8.45 9.88 14.80
C GLY A 32 8.16 9.51 13.36
N CYS A 33 6.91 9.68 12.90
CA CYS A 33 6.53 9.44 11.52
C CYS A 33 7.40 10.23 10.54
N PHE A 34 7.83 9.59 9.44
CA PHE A 34 8.65 10.23 8.41
C PHE A 34 7.86 11.17 7.48
N ASN A 35 6.53 11.06 7.47
CA ASN A 35 5.64 11.78 6.56
C ASN A 35 4.49 12.47 7.33
N GLU A 36 4.79 13.20 8.42
CA GLU A 36 3.76 13.83 9.27
C GLU A 36 2.81 14.74 8.50
N GLU A 37 3.31 15.44 7.48
CA GLU A 37 2.50 16.30 6.62
C GLU A 37 1.37 15.55 5.91
N THR A 38 1.56 14.27 5.65
CA THR A 38 0.55 13.42 4.99
C THR A 38 -0.56 12.95 5.94
N TRP A 39 -0.51 13.25 7.23
CA TRP A 39 -1.64 12.96 8.13
C TRP A 39 -2.90 13.71 7.73
N ASN A 40 -2.72 14.94 7.23
CA ASN A 40 -3.84 15.77 6.76
C ASN A 40 -4.39 15.24 5.43
N PHE A 41 -5.66 14.89 5.40
CA PHE A 41 -6.35 14.39 4.20
C PHE A 41 -6.35 15.38 3.04
N ASN A 42 -6.20 16.67 3.30
CA ASN A 42 -6.18 17.74 2.30
C ASN A 42 -4.76 18.15 1.90
N TYR A 43 -3.73 17.50 2.44
CA TYR A 43 -2.34 17.81 2.07
C TYR A 43 -2.04 17.47 0.62
N GLY A 44 -1.21 18.30 0.00
CA GLY A 44 -0.68 18.06 -1.34
C GLY A 44 -1.64 18.44 -2.47
N GLN A 45 -1.73 17.59 -3.47
CA GLN A 45 -2.50 17.82 -4.68
C GLN A 45 -3.73 16.91 -4.77
N PRO A 46 -4.82 17.37 -5.41
CA PRO A 46 -5.94 16.48 -5.74
C PRO A 46 -5.49 15.36 -6.69
N TYR A 47 -5.90 14.14 -6.38
CA TYR A 47 -5.72 13.01 -7.31
C TYR A 47 -6.76 13.12 -8.43
N THR A 48 -6.28 13.17 -9.67
CA THR A 48 -7.10 13.34 -10.87
C THR A 48 -6.80 12.26 -11.91
N GLU A 49 -7.56 12.25 -13.00
CA GLU A 49 -7.27 11.37 -14.14
C GLU A 49 -5.89 11.64 -14.75
N GLU A 50 -5.44 12.90 -14.75
CA GLU A 50 -4.09 13.28 -15.19
C GLU A 50 -3.02 12.72 -14.26
N THR A 51 -3.26 12.70 -12.96
CA THR A 51 -2.36 12.07 -11.97
C THR A 51 -2.25 10.57 -12.23
N GLU A 52 -3.36 9.91 -12.47
CA GLU A 52 -3.38 8.48 -12.79
C GLU A 52 -2.61 8.18 -14.07
N ALA A 53 -2.82 8.98 -15.13
CA ALA A 53 -2.10 8.85 -16.39
C ALA A 53 -0.59 9.06 -16.22
N GLU A 54 -0.17 10.00 -15.38
CA GLU A 54 1.24 10.24 -15.05
C GLU A 54 1.88 9.02 -14.39
N ILE A 55 1.18 8.38 -13.45
CA ILE A 55 1.65 7.16 -12.78
C ILE A 55 1.79 6.02 -13.79
N LEU A 56 0.75 5.76 -14.60
CA LEU A 56 0.75 4.69 -15.58
C LEU A 56 1.85 4.89 -16.65
N ASN A 57 2.03 6.10 -17.14
CA ASN A 57 3.10 6.42 -18.09
C ASN A 57 4.49 6.23 -17.49
N SER A 58 4.67 6.59 -16.21
CA SER A 58 5.95 6.42 -15.52
C SER A 58 6.30 4.94 -15.31
N LEU A 59 5.31 4.07 -15.19
CA LEU A 59 5.49 2.62 -15.06
C LEU A 59 5.89 1.93 -16.37
N ASP A 60 5.75 2.57 -17.52
CA ASP A 60 6.02 1.96 -18.82
C ASP A 60 7.50 1.68 -19.09
N SER A 61 8.39 2.31 -18.36
CA SER A 61 9.83 2.14 -18.54
C SER A 61 10.30 0.74 -18.12
N ASN A 62 11.14 0.12 -18.95
CA ASN A 62 11.65 -1.24 -18.74
C ASN A 62 12.49 -1.39 -17.47
N PHE A 63 13.15 -0.33 -16.99
CA PHE A 63 13.93 -0.37 -15.76
C PHE A 63 13.09 -0.25 -14.49
N ILE A 64 11.82 0.11 -14.59
CA ILE A 64 10.90 0.18 -13.45
C ILE A 64 10.42 -1.24 -13.11
N GLN A 65 10.75 -1.70 -11.90
CA GLN A 65 10.37 -3.03 -11.43
C GLN A 65 8.89 -3.12 -11.04
N GLY A 66 8.37 -2.08 -10.40
CA GLY A 66 6.98 -2.10 -9.93
C GLY A 66 6.48 -0.80 -9.37
N PHE A 67 5.32 -0.87 -8.74
CA PHE A 67 4.61 0.23 -8.13
C PHE A 67 4.58 0.09 -6.60
N THR A 68 4.80 1.17 -5.88
CA THR A 68 4.67 1.22 -4.42
C THR A 68 3.65 2.26 -3.99
N LEU A 69 2.77 1.86 -3.12
CA LEU A 69 1.72 2.68 -2.54
C LEU A 69 1.99 2.88 -1.05
N LEU A 70 2.16 4.13 -0.64
CA LEU A 70 2.48 4.51 0.73
C LEU A 70 2.11 5.98 0.99
N GLY A 71 2.76 6.62 1.95
CA GLY A 71 2.61 8.05 2.25
C GLY A 71 1.94 8.24 3.60
N GLY A 72 0.70 8.74 3.62
CA GLY A 72 -0.22 8.67 4.73
C GLY A 72 -0.69 7.24 4.95
N GLU A 73 -1.96 6.96 4.77
CA GLU A 73 -2.50 5.61 4.96
C GLU A 73 -3.35 5.20 3.75
N PRO A 74 -2.84 4.28 2.90
CA PRO A 74 -3.60 3.79 1.74
C PRO A 74 -4.92 3.11 2.10
N PHE A 75 -5.00 2.45 3.27
CA PHE A 75 -6.21 1.74 3.69
C PHE A 75 -7.21 2.62 4.47
N GLU A 76 -6.97 3.92 4.59
CA GLU A 76 -8.08 4.78 5.01
C GLU A 76 -9.26 4.60 4.06
N PRO A 77 -10.50 4.40 4.57
CA PRO A 77 -11.66 4.13 3.71
C PRO A 77 -11.84 5.14 2.58
N GLU A 78 -11.56 6.41 2.85
CA GLU A 78 -11.65 7.49 1.86
C GLU A 78 -10.64 7.32 0.72
N ASN A 79 -9.48 6.75 0.99
CA ASN A 79 -8.43 6.53 -0.01
C ASN A 79 -8.67 5.26 -0.83
N GLN A 80 -9.22 4.21 -0.22
CA GLN A 80 -9.44 2.93 -0.88
C GLN A 80 -10.30 3.05 -2.15
N VAL A 81 -11.28 3.95 -2.15
CA VAL A 81 -12.24 4.14 -3.26
C VAL A 81 -11.53 4.49 -4.57
N GLU A 82 -10.52 5.35 -4.52
CA GLU A 82 -9.72 5.73 -5.68
C GLU A 82 -8.59 4.74 -5.95
N LEU A 83 -7.95 4.25 -4.90
CA LEU A 83 -6.79 3.38 -5.01
C LEU A 83 -7.12 2.01 -5.62
N VAL A 84 -8.29 1.45 -5.34
CA VAL A 84 -8.70 0.18 -5.95
C VAL A 84 -8.77 0.28 -7.47
N LYS A 85 -9.23 1.42 -8.00
CA LYS A 85 -9.29 1.69 -9.44
C LYS A 85 -7.90 1.80 -10.06
N LEU A 86 -7.00 2.54 -9.39
CA LEU A 86 -5.61 2.69 -9.83
C LEU A 86 -4.90 1.33 -9.86
N LEU A 87 -4.98 0.57 -8.77
CA LEU A 87 -4.31 -0.74 -8.66
C LEU A 87 -4.81 -1.73 -9.72
N LYS A 88 -6.11 -1.72 -10.00
CA LYS A 88 -6.69 -2.50 -11.09
C LYS A 88 -6.06 -2.15 -12.43
N LYS A 89 -5.96 -0.87 -12.76
CA LYS A 89 -5.34 -0.40 -14.02
C LYS A 89 -3.86 -0.74 -14.10
N VAL A 90 -3.12 -0.59 -13.00
CA VAL A 90 -1.71 -0.98 -12.94
C VAL A 90 -1.56 -2.48 -13.22
N ARG A 91 -2.38 -3.32 -12.59
CA ARG A 91 -2.34 -4.77 -12.77
C ARG A 91 -2.71 -5.19 -14.20
N GLU A 92 -3.73 -4.58 -14.77
CA GLU A 92 -4.18 -4.89 -16.14
C GLU A 92 -3.17 -4.42 -17.19
N THR A 93 -2.56 -3.26 -17.00
CA THR A 93 -1.61 -2.67 -17.96
C THR A 93 -0.21 -3.29 -17.85
N TYR A 94 0.23 -3.59 -16.63
CA TYR A 94 1.57 -4.08 -16.34
C TYR A 94 1.53 -5.35 -15.47
N PRO A 95 1.02 -6.47 -15.98
CA PRO A 95 0.79 -7.69 -15.18
C PRO A 95 2.07 -8.32 -14.61
N LYS A 96 3.24 -7.99 -15.17
CA LYS A 96 4.54 -8.50 -14.71
C LYS A 96 5.22 -7.61 -13.68
N LYS A 97 4.74 -6.39 -13.45
CA LYS A 97 5.30 -5.48 -12.45
C LYS A 97 4.65 -5.77 -11.10
N ASP A 98 5.45 -5.85 -10.04
CA ASP A 98 4.93 -6.09 -8.70
C ASP A 98 4.34 -4.82 -8.08
N ILE A 99 3.42 -5.02 -7.14
CA ILE A 99 2.76 -3.95 -6.39
C ILE A 99 3.04 -4.16 -4.91
N TRP A 100 3.68 -3.17 -4.30
CA TRP A 100 3.94 -3.07 -2.87
C TRP A 100 3.01 -2.03 -2.24
N CYS A 101 2.57 -2.28 -1.01
CA CYS A 101 1.77 -1.33 -0.25
C CYS A 101 2.25 -1.31 1.20
N TYR A 102 2.33 -0.11 1.76
CA TYR A 102 2.62 0.12 3.18
C TYR A 102 1.36 0.57 3.89
N SER A 103 1.09 0.00 5.07
CA SER A 103 -0.04 0.37 5.91
C SER A 103 0.31 0.27 7.38
N GLY A 104 -0.21 1.19 8.18
CA GLY A 104 -0.18 1.07 9.64
C GLY A 104 -1.20 0.08 10.19
N TYR A 105 -2.24 -0.24 9.42
CA TYR A 105 -3.23 -1.23 9.79
C TYR A 105 -2.71 -2.66 9.61
N LEU A 106 -3.22 -3.60 10.41
CA LEU A 106 -2.82 -5.00 10.36
C LEU A 106 -3.71 -5.79 9.40
N PHE A 107 -3.07 -6.58 8.53
CA PHE A 107 -3.72 -7.40 7.52
C PHE A 107 -4.77 -8.35 8.10
N ASP A 108 -4.42 -9.06 9.17
CA ASP A 108 -5.22 -10.12 9.78
C ASP A 108 -6.14 -9.66 10.91
N ARG A 109 -6.24 -8.36 11.15
CA ARG A 109 -7.12 -7.77 12.16
C ARG A 109 -8.01 -6.66 11.60
N ASP A 110 -7.39 -5.70 10.90
CA ASP A 110 -8.06 -4.46 10.51
C ASP A 110 -8.66 -4.52 9.10
N MET A 111 -8.06 -5.33 8.20
CA MET A 111 -8.42 -5.43 6.79
C MET A 111 -9.33 -6.62 6.46
N ILE A 112 -9.57 -7.52 7.42
CA ILE A 112 -10.49 -8.65 7.28
C ILE A 112 -11.94 -8.19 7.47
N PRO A 113 -12.94 -8.97 7.00
CA PRO A 113 -14.35 -8.67 7.28
C PRO A 113 -14.60 -8.44 8.78
N GLY A 114 -15.23 -7.31 9.11
CA GLY A 114 -15.43 -6.84 10.49
C GLY A 114 -14.28 -6.03 11.06
N GLY A 115 -13.15 -5.93 10.38
CA GLY A 115 -12.02 -5.06 10.75
C GLY A 115 -12.34 -3.58 10.56
N CYS A 116 -11.60 -2.71 11.26
CA CYS A 116 -11.95 -1.28 11.35
C CYS A 116 -11.82 -0.51 10.03
N VAL A 117 -11.05 -1.01 9.06
CA VAL A 117 -10.89 -0.39 7.73
C VAL A 117 -11.42 -1.25 6.59
N HIS A 118 -12.05 -2.38 6.90
CA HIS A 118 -12.65 -3.22 5.87
C HIS A 118 -13.88 -2.54 5.27
N THR A 119 -13.85 -2.34 3.97
CA THR A 119 -14.93 -1.77 3.16
C THR A 119 -15.35 -2.75 2.06
N ASN A 120 -16.32 -2.39 1.25
CA ASN A 120 -16.75 -3.19 0.10
C ASN A 120 -15.70 -3.32 -1.01
N VAL A 121 -14.59 -2.57 -0.96
CA VAL A 121 -13.50 -2.63 -1.95
C VAL A 121 -12.17 -3.15 -1.38
N THR A 122 -12.08 -3.40 -0.09
CA THR A 122 -10.81 -3.81 0.57
C THR A 122 -10.30 -5.13 0.01
N ASP A 123 -11.15 -6.13 -0.11
CA ASP A 123 -10.75 -7.46 -0.62
C ASP A 123 -10.27 -7.36 -2.08
N GLU A 124 -10.95 -6.58 -2.92
CA GLU A 124 -10.52 -6.33 -4.29
C GLU A 124 -9.17 -5.61 -4.31
N MET A 125 -8.99 -4.57 -3.49
CA MET A 125 -7.74 -3.83 -3.40
C MET A 125 -6.57 -4.74 -3.00
N LEU A 126 -6.76 -5.61 -1.99
CA LEU A 126 -5.77 -6.58 -1.56
C LEU A 126 -5.45 -7.60 -2.66
N SER A 127 -6.40 -7.95 -3.52
CA SER A 127 -6.18 -8.90 -4.62
C SER A 127 -5.17 -8.40 -5.65
N TYR A 128 -4.94 -7.10 -5.74
CA TYR A 128 -3.97 -6.49 -6.65
C TYR A 128 -2.58 -6.31 -6.03
N ILE A 129 -2.44 -6.41 -4.72
CA ILE A 129 -1.20 -6.18 -3.98
C ILE A 129 -0.42 -7.50 -3.86
N ASP A 130 0.85 -7.48 -4.22
CA ASP A 130 1.75 -8.62 -4.08
C ASP A 130 2.37 -8.66 -2.67
N VAL A 131 2.87 -7.52 -2.20
CA VAL A 131 3.53 -7.41 -0.90
C VAL A 131 2.91 -6.27 -0.09
N LEU A 132 2.50 -6.59 1.12
CA LEU A 132 2.03 -5.62 2.12
C LEU A 132 3.04 -5.54 3.26
N VAL A 133 3.51 -4.32 3.56
CA VAL A 133 4.25 -4.02 4.78
C VAL A 133 3.25 -3.43 5.76
N ASP A 134 2.90 -4.18 6.81
CA ASP A 134 1.85 -3.81 7.74
C ASP A 134 2.34 -3.51 9.15
N GLY A 135 1.56 -2.76 9.90
CA GLY A 135 1.81 -2.37 11.28
C GLY A 135 2.26 -0.92 11.42
N GLU A 136 1.81 -0.28 12.50
CA GLU A 136 2.19 1.08 12.82
C GLU A 136 3.69 1.20 13.07
N PHE A 137 4.31 2.28 12.59
CA PHE A 137 5.67 2.61 12.95
C PHE A 137 5.75 2.87 14.46
N LYS A 138 6.66 2.18 15.14
CA LYS A 138 6.93 2.36 16.58
C LYS A 138 8.35 2.86 16.78
N GLU A 139 8.49 4.12 17.19
CA GLU A 139 9.79 4.75 17.41
C GLU A 139 10.68 3.95 18.38
N ALA A 140 10.09 3.36 19.43
CA ALA A 140 10.81 2.51 20.38
C ALA A 140 11.40 1.23 19.77
N LEU A 141 10.90 0.79 18.62
CA LEU A 141 11.34 -0.40 17.89
C LEU A 141 12.00 -0.04 16.55
N LYS A 142 12.34 1.24 16.36
CA LYS A 142 13.04 1.73 15.18
C LYS A 142 14.37 1.00 15.03
N ASP A 143 14.65 0.52 13.81
CA ASP A 143 15.87 -0.19 13.49
C ASP A 143 16.28 0.13 12.05
N VAL A 144 17.35 0.90 11.91
CA VAL A 144 17.85 1.36 10.59
C VAL A 144 18.49 0.24 9.76
N THR A 145 18.72 -0.92 10.36
CA THR A 145 19.28 -2.10 9.65
C THR A 145 18.19 -2.92 8.93
N LEU A 146 16.91 -2.66 9.24
CA LEU A 146 15.79 -3.34 8.59
C LEU A 146 15.66 -2.91 7.13
N VAL A 147 15.37 -3.89 6.27
CA VAL A 147 15.13 -3.65 4.84
C VAL A 147 13.64 -3.47 4.60
N PHE A 148 13.26 -2.36 3.96
CA PHE A 148 11.88 -2.00 3.55
C PHE A 148 10.85 -1.88 4.69
N ARG A 149 11.27 -1.71 5.92
CA ARG A 149 10.41 -1.40 7.06
C ARG A 149 11.18 -0.56 8.09
N GLY A 150 10.47 0.22 8.89
CA GLY A 150 11.08 1.19 9.78
C GLY A 150 11.23 0.73 11.23
N SER A 151 10.40 -0.21 11.69
CA SER A 151 10.42 -0.74 13.05
C SER A 151 10.21 -2.25 13.08
N GLN A 152 10.74 -2.89 14.12
CA GLN A 152 10.80 -4.36 14.22
C GLN A 152 9.44 -5.04 14.26
N ASN A 153 8.39 -4.34 14.72
CA ASN A 153 7.01 -4.87 14.75
C ASN A 153 6.33 -4.95 13.40
N GLN A 154 6.82 -4.24 12.38
CA GLN A 154 6.23 -4.24 11.05
C GLN A 154 6.56 -5.55 10.34
N ARG A 155 5.60 -6.06 9.55
CA ARG A 155 5.71 -7.34 8.85
C ARG A 155 5.74 -7.13 7.35
N ILE A 156 6.51 -7.94 6.64
CA ILE A 156 6.51 -8.01 5.17
C ILE A 156 5.72 -9.26 4.78
N ILE A 157 4.55 -9.07 4.19
CA ILE A 157 3.57 -10.14 3.92
C ILE A 157 3.43 -10.34 2.41
N ASN A 158 3.62 -11.57 1.95
CA ASN A 158 3.19 -11.96 0.60
C ASN A 158 1.68 -12.20 0.62
N VAL A 159 0.92 -11.22 0.16
CA VAL A 159 -0.55 -11.22 0.25
C VAL A 159 -1.17 -12.37 -0.52
N GLN A 160 -0.66 -12.68 -1.70
CA GLN A 160 -1.24 -13.73 -2.56
C GLN A 160 -1.03 -15.13 -1.96
N ALA A 161 0.12 -15.39 -1.35
CA ALA A 161 0.40 -16.65 -0.68
C ALA A 161 -0.50 -16.87 0.54
N VAL A 162 -0.73 -15.83 1.36
CA VAL A 162 -1.60 -15.88 2.55
C VAL A 162 -3.06 -16.09 2.16
N SER A 163 -3.54 -15.36 1.17
CA SER A 163 -4.91 -15.48 0.66
C SER A 163 -5.21 -16.90 0.17
N TYR A 164 -4.28 -17.51 -0.55
CA TYR A 164 -4.40 -18.89 -1.03
C TYR A 164 -4.44 -19.91 0.12
N THR A 165 -3.61 -19.73 1.13
CA THR A 165 -3.57 -20.59 2.31
C THR A 165 -4.88 -20.53 3.11
N ASN A 166 -5.44 -19.34 3.27
CA ASN A 166 -6.71 -19.13 3.95
C ASN A 166 -7.90 -19.74 3.19
N LEU A 167 -7.93 -19.65 1.88
CA LEU A 167 -8.95 -20.29 1.04
C LEU A 167 -8.95 -21.81 1.22
N ARG A 168 -7.77 -22.45 1.22
CA ARG A 168 -7.64 -23.90 1.47
C ARG A 168 -8.08 -24.30 2.87
N ALA A 169 -7.82 -23.47 3.88
CA ALA A 169 -8.25 -23.75 5.26
C ALA A 169 -9.77 -23.67 5.41
N HIS A 170 -10.46 -22.88 4.62
CA HIS A 170 -11.93 -22.85 4.58
C HIS A 170 -12.54 -24.04 3.84
N GLU A 171 -11.91 -24.50 2.76
CA GLU A 171 -12.35 -25.68 2.00
C GLU A 171 -12.21 -26.97 2.82
N THR A 172 -11.17 -27.10 3.65
CA THR A 172 -10.97 -28.27 4.52
C THR A 172 -11.90 -28.32 5.73
N LYS A 173 -12.55 -27.21 6.10
CA LYS A 173 -13.55 -27.19 7.18
C LYS A 173 -15.00 -27.42 6.70
N ALA A 174 -15.22 -27.48 5.40
CA ALA A 174 -16.53 -27.67 4.79
C ALA A 174 -16.81 -29.15 4.39
N ASN A 175 -15.91 -30.09 4.72
CA ASN A 175 -16.08 -31.54 4.49
C ASN A 175 -16.20 -32.31 5.82
#